data_9516d71d7849803fe10e5bd2fef9f755
#
_entry.id   9516d71d7849803fe10e5bd2fef9f755
#
_cell.length_a   1.000
_cell.length_b   1.000
_cell.length_c   1.000
_cell.angle_alpha   90.00
_cell.angle_beta   90.00
_cell.angle_gamma   90.00
#
_symmetry.space_group_name_H-M   'P 1'
#
loop_
_entity.id
_entity.type
_entity.pdbx_description
1 polymer ?
#
loop_
_entity_poly.entity_id
_entity_poly.type
_entity_poly.pdbx_seq_one_letter_code
_entity_poly.pdbx_strand_id
1 'polypeptide(L)'
;VSAPALLIVPGFNEPDSDMRTLADGRRDLPGLSARGIDCIVFPAVTDPLFERIDRFAAYLSELRAEGRVSFPIATLGFSLGGLVVRGFLRKYPERSDEIAQTLQLGTPNWGITVDMLPMLTSFMHLSDKATKDLDLESDFVKWLNGTGGHWEKTGKDRNWKLDREPWIAPPGARLHSIYGAVPRFGGDNDGIVWKDSATLDGRIPSHELKSPRANHLNLIGAWNLGTVLIKGFLFDDKVWPRSVDAVAHYLKA
;
A
#
# COMPACT_ATOMS: atom_id res chain seq x y z
N VAL A 1 0.86 -17.76 -23.85
CA VAL A 1 0.13 -16.98 -22.84
C VAL A 1 1.18 -16.10 -22.18
N SER A 2 1.10 -14.78 -22.34
CA SER A 2 1.98 -13.85 -21.63
C SER A 2 1.76 -14.03 -20.13
N ALA A 3 2.85 -13.95 -19.34
CA ALA A 3 2.74 -13.96 -17.90
C ALA A 3 1.81 -12.82 -17.43
N PRO A 4 1.02 -13.04 -16.36
CA PRO A 4 0.18 -11.97 -15.84
C PRO A 4 1.05 -10.78 -15.41
N ALA A 5 0.81 -9.62 -15.99
CA ALA A 5 1.52 -8.43 -15.61
C ALA A 5 0.99 -7.87 -14.27
N LEU A 6 1.90 -7.47 -13.39
CA LEU A 6 1.61 -6.82 -12.13
C LEU A 6 2.10 -5.38 -12.16
N LEU A 7 1.20 -4.43 -11.98
CA LEU A 7 1.55 -3.02 -11.85
C LEU A 7 1.78 -2.68 -10.38
N ILE A 8 3.03 -2.40 -10.04
CA ILE A 8 3.44 -2.00 -8.68
C ILE A 8 3.31 -0.48 -8.56
N VAL A 9 2.53 -0.02 -7.59
CA VAL A 9 2.30 1.39 -7.30
C VAL A 9 3.04 1.75 -6.01
N PRO A 10 4.08 2.60 -6.11
CA PRO A 10 4.92 2.98 -4.98
C PRO A 10 4.15 3.69 -3.87
N GLY A 11 4.72 3.64 -2.67
CA GLY A 11 4.33 4.47 -1.57
C GLY A 11 4.70 5.94 -1.75
N PHE A 12 4.84 6.63 -0.63
CA PHE A 12 5.22 8.03 -0.64
C PHE A 12 6.74 8.19 -0.80
N ASN A 13 7.16 8.98 -1.80
CA ASN A 13 8.60 9.24 -2.09
C ASN A 13 9.49 7.99 -2.12
N GLU A 14 8.87 6.82 -2.32
CA GLU A 14 9.61 5.59 -2.50
C GLU A 14 10.37 5.68 -3.83
N PRO A 15 11.70 5.54 -3.80
CA PRO A 15 12.46 5.51 -5.04
C PRO A 15 12.09 4.27 -5.86
N ASP A 16 12.11 4.39 -7.17
CA ASP A 16 11.88 3.27 -8.10
C ASP A 16 12.74 2.05 -7.76
N SER A 17 13.94 2.27 -7.21
CA SER A 17 14.85 1.20 -6.81
C SER A 17 14.29 0.25 -5.77
N ASP A 18 13.49 0.74 -4.81
CA ASP A 18 12.93 -0.11 -3.76
C ASP A 18 11.77 -0.95 -4.31
N MET A 19 10.94 -0.37 -5.19
CA MET A 19 9.89 -1.11 -5.88
C MET A 19 10.45 -2.12 -6.88
N ARG A 20 11.56 -1.79 -7.56
CA ARG A 20 12.29 -2.75 -8.40
C ARG A 20 12.91 -3.87 -7.59
N THR A 21 13.34 -3.59 -6.35
CA THR A 21 13.78 -4.66 -5.44
C THR A 21 12.66 -5.67 -5.18
N LEU A 22 11.43 -5.21 -4.95
CA LEU A 22 10.28 -6.09 -4.80
C LEU A 22 10.01 -6.89 -6.09
N ALA A 23 10.13 -6.26 -7.25
CA ALA A 23 9.96 -6.89 -8.56
C ALA A 23 11.06 -7.91 -8.87
N ASP A 24 12.30 -7.46 -8.86
CA ASP A 24 13.44 -8.19 -9.46
C ASP A 24 14.21 -9.02 -8.44
N GLY A 25 14.10 -8.68 -7.17
CA GLY A 25 14.87 -9.31 -6.12
C GLY A 25 16.15 -8.55 -5.77
N ARG A 26 16.87 -9.10 -4.81
CA ARG A 26 18.10 -8.49 -4.31
C ARG A 26 19.10 -9.54 -3.86
N ARG A 27 20.35 -9.47 -4.35
CA ARG A 27 21.40 -10.44 -4.04
C ARG A 27 20.88 -11.87 -4.21
N ASP A 28 20.86 -12.64 -3.11
CA ASP A 28 20.41 -14.04 -3.08
C ASP A 28 18.91 -14.18 -2.76
N LEU A 29 18.17 -13.07 -2.68
CA LEU A 29 16.75 -13.04 -2.36
C LEU A 29 15.93 -12.76 -3.62
N PRO A 30 15.23 -13.76 -4.17
CA PRO A 30 14.47 -13.63 -5.40
C PRO A 30 13.21 -12.77 -5.20
N GLY A 31 12.93 -11.86 -6.15
CA GLY A 31 11.72 -11.04 -6.21
C GLY A 31 10.54 -11.75 -6.87
N LEU A 32 9.53 -10.98 -7.24
CA LEU A 32 8.31 -11.46 -7.90
C LEU A 32 8.60 -12.02 -9.29
N SER A 33 9.56 -11.44 -10.03
CA SER A 33 9.98 -11.90 -11.36
C SER A 33 10.49 -13.34 -11.34
N ALA A 34 11.22 -13.73 -10.29
CA ALA A 34 11.68 -15.10 -10.11
C ALA A 34 10.53 -16.11 -9.86
N ARG A 35 9.32 -15.63 -9.60
CA ARG A 35 8.10 -16.44 -9.49
C ARG A 35 7.26 -16.42 -10.77
N GLY A 36 7.82 -15.91 -11.86
CA GLY A 36 7.16 -15.84 -13.16
C GLY A 36 6.12 -14.73 -13.27
N ILE A 37 6.22 -13.70 -12.42
CA ILE A 37 5.33 -12.53 -12.45
C ILE A 37 6.06 -11.40 -13.17
N ASP A 38 5.52 -10.94 -14.28
CA ASP A 38 6.04 -9.79 -15.00
C ASP A 38 5.60 -8.51 -14.29
N CYS A 39 6.58 -7.69 -13.86
CA CYS A 39 6.35 -6.53 -13.02
C CYS A 39 6.62 -5.23 -13.77
N ILE A 40 5.68 -4.31 -13.68
CA ILE A 40 5.84 -2.92 -14.13
C ILE A 40 5.75 -2.02 -12.90
N VAL A 41 6.64 -1.06 -12.78
CA VAL A 41 6.62 -0.09 -11.68
C VAL A 41 6.03 1.22 -12.19
N PHE A 42 4.97 1.69 -11.54
CA PHE A 42 4.44 3.03 -11.76
C PHE A 42 5.50 4.06 -11.34
N PRO A 43 5.79 5.08 -12.14
CA PRO A 43 6.81 6.07 -11.81
C PRO A 43 6.53 6.75 -10.46
N ALA A 44 7.57 6.90 -9.64
CA ALA A 44 7.46 7.62 -8.38
C ALA A 44 7.10 9.09 -8.65
N VAL A 45 6.10 9.58 -7.93
CA VAL A 45 5.60 10.96 -8.03
C VAL A 45 5.39 11.55 -6.64
N THR A 46 5.58 12.86 -6.51
CA THR A 46 5.47 13.59 -5.24
C THR A 46 4.19 14.41 -5.13
N ASP A 47 3.27 14.24 -6.08
CA ASP A 47 2.03 15.00 -6.16
C ASP A 47 1.07 14.68 -5.00
N PRO A 48 0.12 15.58 -4.71
CA PRO A 48 -1.03 15.29 -3.87
C PRO A 48 -1.80 14.06 -4.36
N LEU A 49 -2.52 13.39 -3.45
CA LEU A 49 -3.15 12.09 -3.75
C LEU A 49 -4.17 12.17 -4.90
N PHE A 50 -4.96 13.23 -4.99
CA PHE A 50 -5.91 13.38 -6.10
C PHE A 50 -5.22 13.49 -7.47
N GLU A 51 -4.12 14.25 -7.55
CA GLU A 51 -3.34 14.39 -8.78
C GLU A 51 -2.62 13.08 -9.13
N ARG A 52 -2.15 12.36 -8.12
CA ARG A 52 -1.51 11.05 -8.29
C ARG A 52 -2.48 10.00 -8.84
N ILE A 53 -3.75 10.04 -8.44
CA ILE A 53 -4.82 9.20 -9.01
C ILE A 53 -5.00 9.52 -10.49
N ASP A 54 -5.00 10.79 -10.88
CA ASP A 54 -5.15 11.19 -12.27
C ASP A 54 -3.95 10.75 -13.12
N ARG A 55 -2.74 10.89 -12.58
CA ARG A 55 -1.53 10.35 -13.23
C ARG A 55 -1.57 8.84 -13.37
N PHE A 56 -2.06 8.12 -12.37
CA PHE A 56 -2.23 6.68 -12.45
C PHE A 56 -3.23 6.30 -13.55
N ALA A 57 -4.36 7.01 -13.66
CA ALA A 57 -5.34 6.83 -14.72
C ALA A 57 -4.74 7.09 -16.12
N ALA A 58 -3.95 8.16 -16.27
CA ALA A 58 -3.23 8.46 -17.50
C ALA A 58 -2.22 7.37 -17.86
N TYR A 59 -1.44 6.91 -16.89
CA TYR A 59 -0.44 5.85 -17.09
C TYR A 59 -1.07 4.52 -17.54
N LEU A 60 -2.23 4.13 -16.99
CA LEU A 60 -2.97 2.96 -17.49
C LEU A 60 -3.36 3.12 -18.96
N SER A 61 -3.75 4.34 -19.35
CA SER A 61 -4.07 4.63 -20.76
C SER A 61 -2.85 4.56 -21.67
N GLU A 62 -1.70 5.03 -21.21
CA GLU A 62 -0.40 4.91 -21.91
C GLU A 62 -0.01 3.43 -22.11
N LEU A 63 -0.03 2.62 -21.04
CA LEU A 63 0.26 1.19 -21.09
C LEU A 63 -0.64 0.45 -22.10
N ARG A 64 -1.91 0.85 -22.17
CA ARG A 64 -2.87 0.29 -23.13
C ARG A 64 -2.54 0.71 -24.55
N ALA A 65 -2.29 1.99 -24.79
CA ALA A 65 -1.97 2.52 -26.11
C ALA A 65 -0.67 1.94 -26.69
N GLU A 66 0.31 1.70 -25.82
CA GLU A 66 1.59 1.08 -26.19
C GLU A 66 1.51 -0.45 -26.35
N GLY A 67 0.41 -1.07 -25.97
CA GLY A 67 0.27 -2.53 -25.98
C GLY A 67 1.23 -3.27 -25.05
N ARG A 68 1.73 -2.59 -24.03
CA ARG A 68 2.74 -3.13 -23.09
C ARG A 68 2.18 -4.19 -22.16
N VAL A 69 0.90 -4.15 -21.90
CA VAL A 69 0.22 -5.08 -21.00
C VAL A 69 -1.14 -5.50 -21.56
N SER A 70 -1.59 -6.67 -21.15
CA SER A 70 -2.96 -7.10 -21.36
C SER A 70 -3.83 -6.64 -20.20
N PHE A 71 -5.02 -6.13 -20.49
CA PHE A 71 -6.02 -5.79 -19.49
C PHE A 71 -7.06 -6.91 -19.37
N PRO A 72 -7.66 -7.11 -18.19
CA PRO A 72 -7.40 -6.38 -16.95
C PRO A 72 -6.05 -6.73 -16.32
N ILE A 73 -5.41 -5.73 -15.66
CA ILE A 73 -4.12 -5.87 -14.99
C ILE A 73 -4.28 -6.05 -13.48
N ALA A 74 -3.42 -6.85 -12.87
CA ALA A 74 -3.30 -6.89 -11.41
C ALA A 74 -2.48 -5.71 -10.90
N THR A 75 -2.80 -5.18 -9.71
CA THR A 75 -2.07 -4.08 -9.08
C THR A 75 -1.57 -4.48 -7.70
N LEU A 76 -0.40 -3.96 -7.32
CA LEU A 76 0.16 -4.03 -5.97
C LEU A 76 0.46 -2.62 -5.51
N GLY A 77 -0.34 -2.10 -4.59
CA GLY A 77 -0.10 -0.80 -3.98
C GLY A 77 0.65 -0.94 -2.66
N PHE A 78 1.85 -0.38 -2.57
CA PHE A 78 2.57 -0.29 -1.31
C PHE A 78 2.21 1.00 -0.57
N SER A 79 1.90 0.88 0.73
CA SER A 79 1.63 2.05 1.56
C SER A 79 0.57 2.97 0.89
N LEU A 80 0.90 4.23 0.67
CA LEU A 80 0.09 5.21 -0.05
C LEU A 80 -0.31 4.74 -1.47
N GLY A 81 0.50 3.91 -2.13
CA GLY A 81 0.18 3.36 -3.45
C GLY A 81 -1.14 2.57 -3.48
N GLY A 82 -1.49 1.91 -2.37
CA GLY A 82 -2.79 1.24 -2.26
C GLY A 82 -3.97 2.22 -2.20
N LEU A 83 -3.76 3.42 -1.61
CA LEU A 83 -4.76 4.49 -1.63
C LEU A 83 -4.95 5.07 -3.02
N VAL A 84 -3.86 5.18 -3.81
CA VAL A 84 -3.93 5.62 -5.21
C VAL A 84 -4.81 4.68 -6.03
N VAL A 85 -4.59 3.36 -5.93
CA VAL A 85 -5.41 2.38 -6.66
C VAL A 85 -6.87 2.40 -6.20
N ARG A 86 -7.13 2.43 -4.88
CA ARG A 86 -8.52 2.58 -4.38
C ARG A 86 -9.16 3.89 -4.84
N GLY A 87 -8.39 4.98 -4.81
CA GLY A 87 -8.83 6.28 -5.30
C GLY A 87 -9.17 6.25 -6.79
N PHE A 88 -8.38 5.56 -7.61
CA PHE A 88 -8.70 5.34 -9.02
C PHE A 88 -10.04 4.60 -9.18
N LEU A 89 -10.23 3.49 -8.50
CA LEU A 89 -11.49 2.73 -8.54
C LEU A 89 -12.70 3.57 -8.11
N ARG A 90 -12.52 4.53 -7.19
CA ARG A 90 -13.58 5.43 -6.74
C ARG A 90 -13.84 6.58 -7.70
N LYS A 91 -12.78 7.18 -8.26
CA LYS A 91 -12.87 8.35 -9.12
C LYS A 91 -13.30 8.00 -10.55
N TYR A 92 -12.92 6.81 -11.01
CA TYR A 92 -13.16 6.30 -12.37
C TYR A 92 -13.86 4.93 -12.33
N PRO A 93 -15.08 4.84 -11.75
CA PRO A 93 -15.77 3.57 -11.59
C PRO A 93 -16.07 2.88 -12.92
N GLU A 94 -16.23 3.63 -14.01
CA GLU A 94 -16.42 3.14 -15.37
C GLU A 94 -15.20 2.43 -15.95
N ARG A 95 -14.04 2.61 -15.32
CA ARG A 95 -12.77 1.98 -15.69
C ARG A 95 -12.33 0.87 -14.71
N SER A 96 -13.20 0.49 -13.79
CA SER A 96 -12.88 -0.51 -12.76
C SER A 96 -12.57 -1.90 -13.34
N ASP A 97 -13.08 -2.21 -14.51
CA ASP A 97 -12.79 -3.43 -15.27
C ASP A 97 -11.36 -3.50 -15.83
N GLU A 98 -10.62 -2.40 -15.80
CA GLU A 98 -9.18 -2.39 -16.14
C GLU A 98 -8.33 -3.08 -15.07
N ILE A 99 -8.83 -3.20 -13.83
CA ILE A 99 -8.12 -3.77 -12.69
C ILE A 99 -8.70 -5.15 -12.34
N ALA A 100 -7.93 -6.19 -12.58
CA ALA A 100 -8.33 -7.57 -12.27
C ALA A 100 -8.42 -7.81 -10.76
N GLN A 101 -7.42 -7.31 -10.04
CA GLN A 101 -7.37 -7.35 -8.57
C GLN A 101 -6.36 -6.33 -8.05
N THR A 102 -6.53 -5.94 -6.81
CA THR A 102 -5.64 -5.04 -6.09
C THR A 102 -5.12 -5.72 -4.83
N LEU A 103 -3.82 -5.89 -4.75
CA LEU A 103 -3.14 -6.24 -3.51
C LEU A 103 -2.64 -4.96 -2.85
N GLN A 104 -2.90 -4.82 -1.56
CA GLN A 104 -2.44 -3.69 -0.75
C GLN A 104 -1.39 -4.20 0.22
N LEU A 105 -0.20 -3.63 0.21
CA LEU A 105 0.90 -3.99 1.09
C LEU A 105 1.15 -2.84 2.08
N GLY A 106 0.73 -3.01 3.32
CA GLY A 106 0.85 -1.99 4.36
C GLY A 106 0.10 -0.68 4.05
N THR A 107 -1.07 -0.75 3.44
CA THR A 107 -1.83 0.46 3.03
C THR A 107 -2.64 1.04 4.19
N PRO A 108 -2.46 2.34 4.52
CA PRO A 108 -3.24 3.01 5.56
C PRO A 108 -4.62 3.43 5.05
N ASN A 109 -5.55 2.49 4.93
CA ASN A 109 -6.86 2.74 4.32
C ASN A 109 -7.73 3.76 5.08
N TRP A 110 -7.55 3.90 6.39
CA TRP A 110 -8.14 4.97 7.20
C TRP A 110 -7.28 6.23 7.29
N GLY A 111 -6.14 6.26 6.58
CA GLY A 111 -5.12 7.29 6.81
C GLY A 111 -4.25 6.96 8.03
N ILE A 112 -3.58 7.98 8.54
CA ILE A 112 -2.68 7.92 9.69
C ILE A 112 -3.01 9.03 10.69
N THR A 113 -2.73 8.79 11.96
CA THR A 113 -2.96 9.81 12.99
C THR A 113 -1.88 10.88 12.98
N VAL A 114 -2.23 12.09 13.39
CA VAL A 114 -1.30 13.23 13.54
C VAL A 114 -0.07 12.86 14.38
N ASP A 115 -0.23 12.01 15.39
CA ASP A 115 0.87 11.55 16.26
C ASP A 115 1.93 10.71 15.50
N MET A 116 1.56 10.10 14.38
CA MET A 116 2.46 9.33 13.53
C MET A 116 3.14 10.17 12.44
N LEU A 117 2.58 11.35 12.13
CA LEU A 117 3.10 12.25 11.10
C LEU A 117 4.55 12.70 11.35
N PRO A 118 4.98 13.08 12.59
CA PRO A 118 6.36 13.47 12.83
C PRO A 118 7.36 12.34 12.56
N MET A 119 6.97 11.11 12.84
CA MET A 119 7.81 9.95 12.54
C MET A 119 7.94 9.77 11.03
N LEU A 120 6.85 9.88 10.28
CA LEU A 120 6.84 9.81 8.82
C LEU A 120 7.61 10.97 8.18
N THR A 121 7.39 12.21 8.62
CA THR A 121 8.10 13.39 8.08
C THR A 121 9.60 13.32 8.34
N SER A 122 10.01 12.84 9.51
CA SER A 122 11.43 12.65 9.83
C SER A 122 12.10 11.56 8.98
N PHE A 123 11.37 10.52 8.60
CA PHE A 123 11.91 9.39 7.84
C PHE A 123 11.83 9.56 6.33
N MET A 124 10.84 10.30 5.82
CA MET A 124 10.47 10.25 4.41
C MET A 124 10.60 11.60 3.69
N HIS A 125 11.12 12.64 4.35
CA HIS A 125 11.19 14.01 3.79
C HIS A 125 9.87 14.44 3.12
N LEU A 126 8.75 14.21 3.80
CA LEU A 126 7.42 14.44 3.26
C LEU A 126 7.17 15.91 2.95
N SER A 127 6.63 16.21 1.78
CA SER A 127 6.07 17.53 1.52
C SER A 127 4.78 17.72 2.34
N ASP A 128 4.54 18.91 2.84
CA ASP A 128 3.36 19.24 3.67
C ASP A 128 2.03 18.82 3.06
N LYS A 129 1.90 18.84 1.72
CA LYS A 129 0.65 18.53 1.04
C LYS A 129 0.25 17.06 1.12
N ALA A 130 1.15 16.17 0.74
CA ALA A 130 0.84 14.73 0.75
C ALA A 130 0.69 14.16 2.17
N THR A 131 1.38 14.76 3.14
CA THR A 131 1.21 14.43 4.56
C THR A 131 -0.20 14.78 5.03
N LYS A 132 -0.71 15.95 4.62
CA LYS A 132 -2.08 16.38 4.95
C LYS A 132 -3.14 15.46 4.37
N ASP A 133 -2.91 14.95 3.16
CA ASP A 133 -3.84 14.01 2.52
C ASP A 133 -3.93 12.67 3.25
N LEU A 134 -2.87 12.27 3.97
CA LEU A 134 -2.86 11.02 4.75
C LEU A 134 -3.51 11.16 6.13
N ASP A 135 -3.76 12.37 6.61
CA ASP A 135 -4.44 12.57 7.88
C ASP A 135 -5.84 11.95 7.85
N LEU A 136 -6.24 11.31 8.95
CA LEU A 136 -7.56 10.71 9.13
C LEU A 136 -8.70 11.68 8.83
N GLU A 137 -8.52 12.94 9.20
CA GLU A 137 -9.52 13.99 9.05
C GLU A 137 -9.39 14.74 7.71
N SER A 138 -8.45 14.32 6.84
CA SER A 138 -8.26 14.96 5.55
C SER A 138 -9.49 14.81 4.64
N ASP A 139 -9.66 15.76 3.74
CA ASP A 139 -10.68 15.70 2.71
C ASP A 139 -10.51 14.47 1.81
N PHE A 140 -9.26 14.06 1.56
CA PHE A 140 -8.96 12.88 0.78
C PHE A 140 -9.44 11.60 1.46
N VAL A 141 -9.08 11.38 2.74
CA VAL A 141 -9.48 10.16 3.48
C VAL A 141 -10.99 10.10 3.66
N LYS A 142 -11.63 11.24 3.95
CA LYS A 142 -13.09 11.36 4.02
C LYS A 142 -13.74 11.06 2.68
N TRP A 143 -13.21 11.62 1.59
CA TRP A 143 -13.68 11.32 0.25
C TRP A 143 -13.51 9.84 -0.07
N LEU A 144 -12.33 9.24 0.20
CA LEU A 144 -12.04 7.85 -0.16
C LEU A 144 -12.92 6.85 0.59
N ASN A 145 -13.21 7.08 1.85
CA ASN A 145 -13.95 6.14 2.70
C ASN A 145 -15.43 6.49 2.87
N GLY A 146 -15.85 7.68 2.41
CA GLY A 146 -17.13 8.27 2.79
C GLY A 146 -17.00 9.06 4.09
N THR A 147 -17.86 10.04 4.27
CA THR A 147 -17.89 10.87 5.48
C THR A 147 -18.50 10.10 6.65
N GLY A 148 -18.01 10.28 7.85
CA GLY A 148 -18.69 9.84 9.07
C GLY A 148 -17.94 8.77 9.87
N GLY A 149 -16.65 8.96 10.08
CA GLY A 149 -15.93 8.20 11.09
C GLY A 149 -15.26 9.17 12.07
N HIS A 150 -15.18 8.79 13.31
CA HIS A 150 -14.42 9.52 14.31
C HIS A 150 -13.68 8.54 15.24
N TRP A 151 -12.57 8.99 15.79
CA TRP A 151 -11.86 8.22 16.79
C TRP A 151 -12.50 8.43 18.16
N GLU A 152 -13.04 7.37 18.73
CA GLU A 152 -13.32 7.35 20.16
C GLU A 152 -12.13 6.77 20.92
N LYS A 153 -11.63 7.53 21.87
CA LYS A 153 -10.62 7.06 22.80
C LYS A 153 -11.32 6.32 23.93
N THR A 154 -11.33 5.01 23.90
CA THR A 154 -11.83 4.17 24.99
C THR A 154 -10.64 3.59 25.76
N GLY A 155 -10.39 4.13 26.97
CA GLY A 155 -9.29 3.67 27.82
C GLY A 155 -7.92 3.92 27.22
N LYS A 156 -7.09 2.87 27.11
CA LYS A 156 -5.75 2.92 26.48
C LYS A 156 -5.81 2.68 24.97
N ASP A 157 -6.93 2.17 24.48
CA ASP A 157 -7.12 1.81 23.09
C ASP A 157 -7.83 2.94 22.35
N ARG A 158 -7.41 3.18 21.11
CA ARG A 158 -8.13 4.07 20.20
C ARG A 158 -9.03 3.20 19.33
N ASN A 159 -10.34 3.22 19.60
CA ASN A 159 -11.30 2.56 18.76
C ASN A 159 -11.86 3.53 17.73
N TRP A 160 -11.82 3.11 16.48
CA TRP A 160 -12.43 3.86 15.40
C TRP A 160 -13.90 3.47 15.30
N LYS A 161 -14.79 4.43 15.46
CA LYS A 161 -16.21 4.23 15.22
C LYS A 161 -16.63 4.88 13.93
N LEU A 162 -17.34 4.13 13.13
CA LEU A 162 -17.90 4.56 11.87
C LEU A 162 -19.39 4.81 12.03
N ASP A 163 -19.82 5.99 11.62
CA ASP A 163 -21.25 6.33 11.56
C ASP A 163 -21.92 5.70 10.32
N ARG A 164 -21.12 5.23 9.36
CA ARG A 164 -21.57 4.61 8.11
C ARG A 164 -20.60 3.52 7.66
N GLU A 165 -21.11 2.61 6.83
CA GLU A 165 -20.25 1.64 6.14
C GLU A 165 -19.26 2.40 5.21
N PRO A 166 -17.95 2.08 5.29
CA PRO A 166 -16.97 2.71 4.44
C PRO A 166 -17.15 2.25 3.00
N TRP A 167 -16.84 3.15 2.08
CA TRP A 167 -16.65 2.73 0.70
C TRP A 167 -15.37 1.90 0.59
N ILE A 168 -15.47 0.70 0.04
CA ILE A 168 -14.34 -0.23 -0.10
C ILE A 168 -13.83 -0.21 -1.55
N ALA A 169 -14.70 -0.62 -2.47
CA ALA A 169 -14.44 -0.75 -3.90
C ALA A 169 -15.75 -0.90 -4.68
N PRO A 170 -15.74 -0.75 -6.01
CA PRO A 170 -16.90 -1.08 -6.84
C PRO A 170 -17.29 -2.56 -6.69
N PRO A 171 -18.56 -2.91 -6.95
CA PRO A 171 -18.99 -4.30 -7.00
C PRO A 171 -18.14 -5.11 -7.99
N GLY A 172 -17.67 -6.27 -7.56
CA GLY A 172 -16.83 -7.15 -8.39
C GLY A 172 -15.32 -6.86 -8.33
N ALA A 173 -14.89 -5.71 -7.80
CA ALA A 173 -13.46 -5.44 -7.59
C ALA A 173 -12.90 -6.34 -6.48
N ARG A 174 -11.73 -6.94 -6.74
CA ARG A 174 -11.05 -7.83 -5.81
C ARG A 174 -9.96 -7.05 -5.08
N LEU A 175 -10.14 -6.80 -3.79
CA LEU A 175 -9.13 -6.20 -2.93
C LEU A 175 -8.64 -7.23 -1.91
N HIS A 176 -7.34 -7.23 -1.63
CA HIS A 176 -6.73 -8.02 -0.59
C HIS A 176 -5.63 -7.22 0.11
N SER A 177 -5.62 -7.23 1.44
CA SER A 177 -4.63 -6.51 2.24
C SER A 177 -3.57 -7.47 2.80
N ILE A 178 -2.30 -7.10 2.65
CA ILE A 178 -1.16 -7.77 3.29
C ILE A 178 -0.54 -6.74 4.23
N TYR A 179 -0.46 -7.05 5.52
CA TYR A 179 0.06 -6.12 6.52
C TYR A 179 1.04 -6.78 7.49
N GLY A 180 1.92 -5.96 8.04
CA GLY A 180 2.86 -6.39 9.07
C GLY A 180 2.28 -6.25 10.47
N ALA A 181 2.63 -7.17 11.37
CA ALA A 181 2.26 -7.12 12.78
C ALA A 181 3.51 -7.30 13.65
N VAL A 182 3.93 -6.24 14.33
CA VAL A 182 5.12 -6.21 15.18
C VAL A 182 4.71 -6.28 16.65
N PRO A 183 4.96 -7.39 17.35
CA PRO A 183 4.50 -7.59 18.73
C PRO A 183 4.89 -6.49 19.71
N ARG A 184 6.07 -5.88 19.54
CA ARG A 184 6.54 -4.82 20.44
C ARG A 184 5.81 -3.47 20.25
N PHE A 185 5.08 -3.29 19.15
CA PHE A 185 4.20 -2.15 18.90
C PHE A 185 2.75 -2.45 19.27
N GLY A 186 2.50 -3.45 20.11
CA GLY A 186 1.16 -3.90 20.50
C GLY A 186 0.61 -5.05 19.65
N GLY A 187 1.35 -5.51 18.63
CA GLY A 187 1.00 -6.69 17.84
C GLY A 187 0.06 -6.44 16.65
N ASP A 188 -0.60 -5.28 16.63
CA ASP A 188 -1.65 -4.98 15.64
C ASP A 188 -1.24 -3.88 14.65
N ASN A 189 0.07 -3.63 14.48
CA ASN A 189 0.58 -2.65 13.52
C ASN A 189 1.99 -2.98 13.04
N ASP A 190 2.40 -2.39 11.92
CA ASP A 190 3.74 -2.49 11.35
C ASP A 190 4.68 -1.34 11.77
N GLY A 191 4.28 -0.55 12.75
CA GLY A 191 4.98 0.64 13.22
C GLY A 191 4.50 1.94 12.57
N ILE A 192 3.76 1.87 11.47
CA ILE A 192 3.18 3.00 10.76
C ILE A 192 1.67 2.81 10.56
N VAL A 193 1.27 1.63 10.12
CA VAL A 193 -0.12 1.31 9.76
C VAL A 193 -0.71 0.32 10.75
N TRP A 194 -1.84 0.68 11.34
CA TRP A 194 -2.61 -0.21 12.19
C TRP A 194 -3.37 -1.24 11.36
N LYS A 195 -3.54 -2.44 11.90
CA LYS A 195 -4.32 -3.52 11.30
C LYS A 195 -5.70 -3.05 10.85
N ASP A 196 -6.42 -2.36 11.73
CA ASP A 196 -7.77 -1.87 11.42
C ASP A 196 -7.75 -0.90 10.23
N SER A 197 -6.73 -0.04 10.14
CA SER A 197 -6.52 0.80 8.98
C SER A 197 -6.18 -0.01 7.73
N ALA A 198 -5.27 -0.98 7.83
CA ALA A 198 -4.89 -1.80 6.69
C ALA A 198 -6.04 -2.62 6.12
N THR A 199 -6.96 -3.08 6.98
CA THR A 199 -8.04 -4.01 6.63
C THR A 199 -9.43 -3.35 6.53
N LEU A 200 -9.54 -2.04 6.76
CA LEU A 200 -10.83 -1.34 6.94
C LEU A 200 -11.71 -2.08 7.97
N ASP A 201 -11.18 -2.26 9.18
CA ASP A 201 -11.85 -2.99 10.27
C ASP A 201 -12.26 -4.41 9.87
N GLY A 202 -11.40 -5.12 9.14
CA GLY A 202 -11.63 -6.48 8.68
C GLY A 202 -12.56 -6.62 7.47
N ARG A 203 -12.94 -5.52 6.84
CA ARG A 203 -13.82 -5.53 5.65
C ARG A 203 -13.08 -5.89 4.36
N ILE A 204 -11.76 -5.71 4.33
CA ILE A 204 -10.91 -6.19 3.23
C ILE A 204 -10.31 -7.54 3.65
N PRO A 205 -10.46 -8.62 2.88
CA PRO A 205 -9.76 -9.87 3.10
C PRO A 205 -8.26 -9.62 3.28
N SER A 206 -7.64 -10.26 4.27
CA SER A 206 -6.29 -9.87 4.63
C SER A 206 -5.38 -11.03 5.00
N HIS A 207 -4.07 -10.79 4.87
CA HIS A 207 -2.99 -11.67 5.29
C HIS A 207 -2.04 -10.95 6.25
N GLU A 208 -1.88 -11.50 7.45
CA GLU A 208 -1.00 -10.98 8.48
C GLU A 208 0.42 -11.57 8.36
N LEU A 209 1.42 -10.70 8.25
CA LEU A 209 2.83 -11.07 8.35
C LEU A 209 3.32 -10.83 9.78
N LYS A 210 3.08 -11.77 10.67
CA LYS A 210 3.47 -11.66 12.07
C LYS A 210 4.96 -11.98 12.26
N SER A 211 5.72 -10.98 12.71
CA SER A 211 7.13 -11.11 13.03
C SER A 211 7.57 -9.96 13.93
N PRO A 212 8.55 -10.15 14.84
CA PRO A 212 9.16 -9.05 15.61
C PRO A 212 9.70 -7.91 14.74
N ARG A 213 9.87 -8.15 13.44
CA ARG A 213 10.47 -7.23 12.48
C ARG A 213 9.63 -7.01 11.21
N ALA A 214 8.36 -7.43 11.21
CA ALA A 214 7.42 -7.19 10.11
C ALA A 214 6.97 -5.72 10.08
N ASN A 215 7.93 -4.78 10.14
CA ASN A 215 7.63 -3.37 10.06
C ASN A 215 7.39 -2.94 8.60
N HIS A 216 6.83 -1.75 8.46
CA HIS A 216 6.38 -1.18 7.19
C HIS A 216 7.43 -1.23 6.07
N LEU A 217 8.66 -0.86 6.36
CA LEU A 217 9.74 -0.84 5.37
C LEU A 217 10.27 -2.24 5.04
N ASN A 218 10.26 -3.15 6.00
CA ASN A 218 10.67 -4.53 5.75
C ASN A 218 9.69 -5.29 4.85
N LEU A 219 8.45 -4.82 4.73
CA LEU A 219 7.48 -5.42 3.81
C LEU A 219 7.96 -5.37 2.35
N ILE A 220 8.71 -4.35 1.98
CA ILE A 220 9.27 -4.18 0.62
C ILE A 220 10.79 -4.39 0.56
N GLY A 221 11.43 -4.67 1.68
CA GLY A 221 12.89 -4.80 1.72
C GLY A 221 13.64 -3.49 1.47
N ALA A 222 13.03 -2.34 1.79
CA ALA A 222 13.62 -1.02 1.60
C ALA A 222 14.92 -0.84 2.39
N TRP A 223 15.97 -0.36 1.72
CA TRP A 223 17.32 -0.24 2.27
C TRP A 223 17.91 1.16 2.10
N ASN A 224 17.11 2.19 2.09
CA ASN A 224 17.61 3.54 1.93
C ASN A 224 18.56 3.98 3.06
N LEU A 225 19.55 4.83 2.70
CA LEU A 225 20.56 5.35 3.63
C LEU A 225 19.96 5.96 4.91
N GLY A 226 18.76 6.55 4.83
CA GLY A 226 18.02 7.04 6.00
C GLY A 226 17.63 5.92 6.98
N THR A 227 17.35 4.73 6.49
CA THR A 227 17.02 3.55 7.30
C THR A 227 18.26 2.89 7.90
N VAL A 228 19.45 3.15 7.36
CA VAL A 228 20.72 2.65 7.89
C VAL A 228 21.05 3.22 9.27
N LEU A 229 20.65 4.44 9.56
CA LEU A 229 20.79 5.05 10.89
C LEU A 229 19.89 4.39 11.95
N ILE A 230 18.86 3.67 11.53
CA ILE A 230 17.98 2.88 12.40
C ILE A 230 18.46 1.42 12.52
N LYS A 231 19.65 1.12 12.03
CA LYS A 231 20.22 -0.24 11.96
C LYS A 231 20.20 -1.06 13.27
N GLY A 232 20.11 -0.45 14.41
CA GLY A 232 19.91 -1.17 15.66
C GLY A 232 18.50 -1.74 15.83
N PHE A 233 17.58 -1.45 14.91
CA PHE A 233 16.16 -1.58 15.20
C PHE A 233 15.37 -2.50 14.28
N LEU A 234 15.67 -2.66 12.97
CA LEU A 234 14.56 -2.92 12.08
C LEU A 234 14.74 -3.84 10.89
N PHE A 235 15.92 -4.34 10.53
CA PHE A 235 16.03 -5.16 9.31
C PHE A 235 16.06 -6.65 9.61
N ASP A 236 15.11 -7.36 8.98
CA ASP A 236 15.09 -8.83 8.93
C ASP A 236 14.89 -9.28 7.49
N ASP A 237 15.94 -9.84 6.91
CA ASP A 237 15.91 -10.42 5.56
C ASP A 237 14.84 -11.52 5.40
N LYS A 238 14.24 -11.98 6.50
CA LYS A 238 13.19 -13.01 6.49
C LYS A 238 11.77 -12.49 6.27
N VAL A 239 11.53 -11.20 6.48
CA VAL A 239 10.17 -10.62 6.30
C VAL A 239 9.87 -10.42 4.83
N TRP A 240 10.79 -9.81 4.09
CA TRP A 240 10.61 -9.51 2.68
C TRP A 240 10.32 -10.74 1.80
N PRO A 241 11.02 -11.89 1.91
CA PRO A 241 10.64 -13.09 1.17
C PRO A 241 9.21 -13.56 1.45
N ARG A 242 8.73 -13.41 2.68
CA ARG A 242 7.34 -13.73 3.06
C ARG A 242 6.33 -12.78 2.41
N SER A 243 6.67 -11.50 2.27
CA SER A 243 5.84 -10.55 1.52
C SER A 243 5.75 -10.95 0.05
N VAL A 244 6.88 -11.29 -0.58
CA VAL A 244 6.93 -11.77 -1.97
C VAL A 244 6.11 -13.04 -2.15
N ASP A 245 6.22 -13.99 -1.22
CA ASP A 245 5.45 -15.25 -1.28
C ASP A 245 3.95 -15.00 -1.11
N ALA A 246 3.55 -14.12 -0.18
CA ALA A 246 2.15 -13.75 0.01
C ALA A 246 1.58 -13.07 -1.25
N VAL A 247 2.30 -12.10 -1.83
CA VAL A 247 1.89 -11.45 -3.08
C VAL A 247 1.73 -12.48 -4.20
N ALA A 248 2.72 -13.35 -4.40
CA ALA A 248 2.69 -14.38 -5.44
C ALA A 248 1.55 -15.39 -5.23
N HIS A 249 1.23 -15.73 -3.98
CA HIS A 249 0.11 -16.61 -3.65
C HIS A 249 -1.23 -16.00 -4.08
N TYR A 250 -1.49 -14.74 -3.70
CA TYR A 250 -2.76 -14.09 -3.99
C TYR A 250 -2.93 -13.67 -5.45
N LEU A 251 -1.85 -13.53 -6.21
CA LEU A 251 -1.94 -13.30 -7.66
C LEU A 251 -2.38 -14.55 -8.43
N LYS A 252 -2.21 -15.73 -7.87
CA LYS A 252 -2.57 -17.02 -8.52
C LYS A 252 -3.94 -17.53 -8.09
N ALA A 253 -4.52 -16.97 -7.04
CA ALA A 253 -5.85 -17.32 -6.53
C ALA A 253 -6.96 -16.55 -7.26
#